data_b60006d5bb6b12e4fb04b6001dcac142
#
_entry.id   b60006d5bb6b12e4fb04b6001dcac142
#
_cell.length_a   1.000
_cell.length_b   1.000
_cell.length_c   1.000
_cell.angle_alpha   90.00
_cell.angle_beta   90.00
_cell.angle_gamma   90.00
#
_symmetry.space_group_name_H-M   'P 1'
#
loop_
_entity.id
_entity.type
_entity.pdbx_description
1 polymer ?
#
loop_
_entity_poly.entity_id
_entity_poly.type
_entity_poly.pdbx_seq_one_letter_code
_entity_poly.pdbx_strand_id
1 'polypeptide(L)'
;MALVSNAARAEYAGMMYYIDRPKLALELSYRFESEERTGPFISTKNSSHILNERFDIQTEGFVYHPALFVYTLRLSPEWQQSLEQPDPGSERSSDTFMLGYSLDMTMLQDKPYTINLFARKQRSVLTSSLATTSETESDTYGASLMLKYKVLPTTLAYVHSTSDQTGFYDSHEVRDEVRLNMRHTRPSNETSFNASWLKMDRNATGSNIQTENIFGNLQNLYKLTPDNRVLLNSVLTFRQSDSNVLNASGISLAETLNWRHTKRFSTHYTFMHTRDTVEDASIDRTSLSAGLSHSLYENLVTTATASASTGSDGEDNYGGNVNFNYQRRIPWGTIYASMGQDYRVTTRSVGEVYVNVINEAHVLSTGDVTFLDNRNVDLGTVVVTSSDGSIIYTRDMDYTLDLVGTSVRISRMPFGAITDGQSVLVSYSYLSNPAFDSATYGQNYGLGFYLWSVWRINYRYSHSGQDFLGGIRPDVLAEDTRHTLDTDLKWKWSTTRFLFEDSTSTSGVSTTRWRLDENLTFRPLNNAFFSVSGYVGQTTFKETSAEENFHGVRSDVQWKVTDNSRARAEAFYGEIDGSSINTVDKGLAARWDWFYGIWTADITYRFLNQEDMNNGQSRNRHSIYFTIRRSLY
;
A
#
# COMPACT_ATOMS: atom_id res chain seq x y z
N MET A 1 -18.37 14.64 12.63
CA MET A 1 -19.64 15.28 12.27
C MET A 1 -20.34 15.70 13.55
N ALA A 2 -20.33 16.99 13.86
CA ALA A 2 -20.80 17.51 15.14
C ALA A 2 -22.32 17.41 15.23
N LEU A 3 -22.77 16.80 16.29
CA LEU A 3 -24.13 16.86 16.79
C LEU A 3 -24.52 18.33 17.01
N VAL A 4 -25.33 18.89 16.12
CA VAL A 4 -26.14 20.05 16.49
C VAL A 4 -27.05 19.54 17.60
N SER A 5 -26.79 19.94 18.84
CA SER A 5 -27.52 19.48 20.01
C SER A 5 -29.01 19.78 19.87
N ASN A 6 -29.88 18.95 20.45
CA ASN A 6 -31.32 19.22 20.50
C ASN A 6 -31.70 20.58 21.06
N ALA A 7 -30.83 21.22 21.85
CA ALA A 7 -30.99 22.57 22.38
C ALA A 7 -30.88 23.64 21.26
N ALA A 8 -29.94 23.49 20.32
CA ALA A 8 -29.82 24.40 19.16
C ALA A 8 -31.05 24.32 18.23
N ARG A 9 -31.73 23.17 18.16
CA ARG A 9 -32.94 23.02 17.36
C ARG A 9 -34.12 23.86 17.84
N ALA A 10 -34.19 24.15 19.12
CA ALA A 10 -35.27 24.98 19.69
C ALA A 10 -35.04 26.49 19.48
N GLU A 11 -33.80 26.92 19.36
CA GLU A 11 -33.42 28.34 19.22
C GLU A 11 -33.73 28.89 17.81
N TYR A 12 -33.82 28.00 16.81
CA TYR A 12 -34.08 28.38 15.42
C TYR A 12 -35.51 28.11 14.92
N ALA A 13 -36.44 27.81 15.84
CA ALA A 13 -37.82 27.55 15.50
C ALA A 13 -38.47 28.81 14.88
N GLY A 14 -38.82 28.74 13.58
CA GLY A 14 -39.44 29.81 12.81
C GLY A 14 -38.53 30.53 11.81
N MET A 15 -37.22 30.25 11.77
CA MET A 15 -36.31 30.79 10.78
C MET A 15 -36.37 29.94 9.50
N MET A 16 -36.64 30.59 8.33
CA MET A 16 -36.61 29.88 7.03
C MET A 16 -35.20 29.69 6.47
N TYR A 17 -34.21 30.37 7.00
CA TYR A 17 -32.81 30.18 6.69
C TYR A 17 -31.94 30.63 7.87
N TYR A 18 -30.78 30.02 7.99
CA TYR A 18 -29.77 30.38 8.96
C TYR A 18 -28.40 30.27 8.31
N ILE A 19 -27.57 31.26 8.56
CA ILE A 19 -26.17 31.30 8.15
C ILE A 19 -25.35 31.60 9.40
N ASP A 20 -24.46 30.70 9.77
CA ASP A 20 -23.54 30.94 10.88
C ASP A 20 -22.55 32.05 10.53
N ARG A 21 -22.00 32.68 11.56
CA ARG A 21 -20.97 33.71 11.35
C ARG A 21 -19.80 33.13 10.57
N PRO A 22 -19.37 33.75 9.47
CA PRO A 22 -18.28 33.21 8.67
C PRO A 22 -16.98 33.22 9.47
N LYS A 23 -16.31 32.09 9.47
CA LYS A 23 -14.95 31.94 9.97
C LYS A 23 -14.01 32.42 8.86
N LEU A 24 -13.17 33.37 9.18
CA LEU A 24 -12.25 33.98 8.21
C LEU A 24 -10.81 33.66 8.61
N ALA A 25 -9.97 33.33 7.64
CA ALA A 25 -8.54 33.17 7.85
C ALA A 25 -7.75 33.70 6.65
N LEU A 26 -6.60 34.28 6.92
CA LEU A 26 -5.61 34.69 5.93
C LEU A 26 -4.39 33.81 6.09
N GLU A 27 -3.87 33.28 5.00
CA GLU A 27 -2.68 32.46 4.94
C GLU A 27 -1.73 33.02 3.88
N LEU A 28 -0.47 33.19 4.26
CA LEU A 28 0.63 33.51 3.38
C LEU A 28 1.63 32.38 3.47
N SER A 29 1.99 31.80 2.33
CA SER A 29 3.01 30.79 2.26
C SER A 29 4.05 31.11 1.20
N TYR A 30 5.30 30.80 1.52
CA TYR A 30 6.44 30.96 0.64
C TYR A 30 7.20 29.65 0.54
N ARG A 31 7.53 29.24 -0.69
CA ARG A 31 8.30 28.04 -1.00
C ARG A 31 9.48 28.42 -1.89
N PHE A 32 10.65 28.01 -1.45
CA PHE A 32 11.87 28.00 -2.25
C PHE A 32 12.31 26.57 -2.45
N GLU A 33 12.61 26.20 -3.68
CA GLU A 33 13.20 24.92 -4.04
C GLU A 33 14.37 25.13 -4.98
N SER A 34 15.44 24.39 -4.77
CA SER A 34 16.58 24.33 -5.67
C SER A 34 16.99 22.88 -5.85
N GLU A 35 17.06 22.45 -7.09
CA GLU A 35 17.50 21.12 -7.48
C GLU A 35 18.66 21.22 -8.45
N GLU A 36 19.73 20.51 -8.16
CA GLU A 36 20.90 20.37 -9.02
C GLU A 36 21.11 18.90 -9.33
N ARG A 37 21.17 18.57 -10.60
CA ARG A 37 21.49 17.23 -11.10
C ARG A 37 22.77 17.30 -11.88
N THR A 38 23.74 16.45 -11.51
CA THR A 38 24.99 16.31 -12.22
C THR A 38 25.19 14.86 -12.62
N GLY A 39 25.69 14.65 -13.82
CA GLY A 39 26.02 13.35 -14.37
C GLY A 39 27.01 13.47 -15.51
N PRO A 40 27.53 12.34 -16.05
CA PRO A 40 28.54 12.35 -17.09
C PRO A 40 28.16 13.14 -18.35
N PHE A 41 26.87 13.27 -18.62
CA PHE A 41 26.34 13.89 -19.85
C PHE A 41 25.33 15.01 -19.56
N ILE A 42 24.95 15.23 -18.31
CA ILE A 42 23.90 16.19 -17.94
C ILE A 42 24.33 16.94 -16.69
N SER A 43 24.30 18.26 -16.76
CA SER A 43 24.38 19.14 -15.60
C SER A 43 23.22 20.13 -15.72
N THR A 44 22.27 20.07 -14.79
CA THR A 44 21.13 20.98 -14.75
C THR A 44 20.94 21.50 -13.33
N LYS A 45 20.61 22.77 -13.23
CA LYS A 45 20.20 23.39 -11.97
C LYS A 45 18.88 24.10 -12.17
N ASN A 46 17.92 23.80 -11.34
CA ASN A 46 16.63 24.47 -11.35
C ASN A 46 16.35 25.06 -9.98
N SER A 47 15.94 26.32 -9.93
CA SER A 47 15.42 26.91 -8.69
C SER A 47 14.05 27.52 -8.92
N SER A 48 13.17 27.37 -7.94
CA SER A 48 11.83 27.93 -7.98
C SER A 48 11.51 28.67 -6.69
N HIS A 49 10.85 29.81 -6.84
CA HIS A 49 10.31 30.62 -5.76
C HIS A 49 8.81 30.71 -5.97
N ILE A 50 8.03 30.35 -4.98
CA ILE A 50 6.57 30.36 -5.06
C ILE A 50 6.03 31.07 -3.83
N LEU A 51 5.25 32.12 -4.07
CA LEU A 51 4.52 32.85 -3.04
C LEU A 51 3.02 32.61 -3.24
N ASN A 52 2.35 32.13 -2.21
CA ASN A 52 0.89 31.94 -2.22
C ASN A 52 0.25 32.81 -1.15
N GLU A 53 -0.79 33.51 -1.55
CA GLU A 53 -1.69 34.28 -0.70
C GLU A 53 -3.06 33.67 -0.76
N ARG A 54 -3.60 33.17 0.37
CA ARG A 54 -4.90 32.52 0.43
C ARG A 54 -5.78 33.14 1.51
N PHE A 55 -7.01 33.42 1.13
CA PHE A 55 -8.04 33.90 2.02
C PHE A 55 -9.14 32.85 2.18
N ASP A 56 -9.33 32.30 3.36
CA ASP A 56 -10.35 31.29 3.64
C ASP A 56 -11.59 31.94 4.25
N ILE A 57 -12.75 31.65 3.67
CA ILE A 57 -14.07 32.01 4.19
C ILE A 57 -14.85 30.72 4.37
N GLN A 58 -15.22 30.39 5.60
CA GLN A 58 -16.03 29.20 5.88
C GLN A 58 -17.30 29.61 6.61
N THR A 59 -18.44 29.14 6.12
CA THR A 59 -19.74 29.28 6.76
C THR A 59 -20.52 27.98 6.72
N GLU A 60 -21.38 27.79 7.67
CA GLU A 60 -22.31 26.66 7.75
C GLU A 60 -23.71 27.18 8.04
N GLY A 61 -24.72 26.46 7.58
CA GLY A 61 -26.09 26.91 7.75
C GLY A 61 -27.12 25.90 7.29
N PHE A 62 -28.37 26.35 7.32
CA PHE A 62 -29.49 25.57 6.80
C PHE A 62 -30.45 26.44 6.02
N VAL A 63 -31.20 25.80 5.10
CA VAL A 63 -32.29 26.42 4.36
C VAL A 63 -33.59 25.70 4.71
N TYR A 64 -34.60 26.48 5.04
CA TYR A 64 -35.96 26.08 5.44
C TYR A 64 -35.99 25.38 6.82
N HIS A 65 -35.24 24.31 7.04
CA HIS A 65 -35.17 23.59 8.31
C HIS A 65 -33.91 22.73 8.34
N PRO A 66 -33.20 22.60 9.50
CA PRO A 66 -31.98 21.78 9.61
C PRO A 66 -32.17 20.32 9.20
N ALA A 67 -33.38 19.75 9.40
CA ALA A 67 -33.68 18.40 8.97
C ALA A 67 -33.89 18.27 7.43
N LEU A 68 -34.15 19.37 6.75
CA LEU A 68 -34.37 19.37 5.31
C LEU A 68 -33.07 19.58 4.54
N PHE A 69 -32.31 20.64 4.86
CA PHE A 69 -31.13 21.02 4.10
C PHE A 69 -30.13 21.74 4.98
N VAL A 70 -28.94 21.13 5.15
CA VAL A 70 -27.78 21.70 5.85
C VAL A 70 -26.64 21.81 4.85
N TYR A 71 -25.88 22.87 4.94
CA TYR A 71 -24.69 23.06 4.11
C TYR A 71 -23.50 23.59 4.90
N THR A 72 -22.31 23.25 4.41
CA THR A 72 -21.04 23.87 4.78
C THR A 72 -20.40 24.38 3.49
N LEU A 73 -20.10 25.67 3.45
CA LEU A 73 -19.45 26.33 2.33
C LEU A 73 -18.11 26.88 2.79
N ARG A 74 -17.06 26.55 2.07
CA ARG A 74 -15.74 27.15 2.18
C ARG A 74 -15.33 27.72 0.84
N LEU A 75 -14.87 28.95 0.81
CA LEU A 75 -14.29 29.63 -0.34
C LEU A 75 -12.85 29.98 0.02
N SER A 76 -11.93 29.70 -0.87
CA SER A 76 -10.49 29.88 -0.64
C SER A 76 -9.86 30.49 -1.92
N PRO A 77 -10.11 31.79 -2.21
CA PRO A 77 -9.36 32.46 -3.26
C PRO A 77 -7.85 32.45 -2.92
N GLU A 78 -7.06 32.05 -3.89
CA GLU A 78 -5.62 31.89 -3.78
C GLU A 78 -4.93 32.55 -4.98
N TRP A 79 -3.93 33.38 -4.69
CA TRP A 79 -3.03 33.96 -5.67
C TRP A 79 -1.66 33.33 -5.49
N GLN A 80 -1.11 32.83 -6.58
CA GLN A 80 0.21 32.23 -6.61
C GLN A 80 1.08 32.99 -7.60
N GLN A 81 2.23 33.40 -7.12
CA GLN A 81 3.31 33.99 -7.92
C GLN A 81 4.47 33.00 -7.92
N SER A 82 4.90 32.59 -9.10
CA SER A 82 6.02 31.68 -9.26
C SER A 82 7.11 32.29 -10.14
N LEU A 83 8.37 32.02 -9.74
CA LEU A 83 9.56 32.38 -10.48
C LEU A 83 10.43 31.14 -10.59
N GLU A 84 10.65 30.67 -11.80
CA GLU A 84 11.51 29.53 -12.11
C GLU A 84 12.77 29.98 -12.84
N GLN A 85 13.90 29.46 -12.40
CA GLN A 85 15.23 29.78 -12.94
C GLN A 85 15.95 28.48 -13.31
N PRO A 86 15.66 27.89 -14.49
CA PRO A 86 16.38 26.73 -14.98
C PRO A 86 17.76 27.12 -15.53
N ASP A 87 18.77 26.30 -15.25
CA ASP A 87 20.10 26.40 -15.84
C ASP A 87 20.53 25.03 -16.40
N PRO A 88 20.71 24.89 -17.71
CA PRO A 88 20.53 25.91 -18.76
C PRO A 88 19.05 26.21 -19.03
N GLY A 89 18.74 27.47 -19.25
CA GLY A 89 17.42 27.95 -19.64
C GLY A 89 17.18 29.43 -19.38
N SER A 90 15.97 29.89 -19.67
CA SER A 90 15.56 31.24 -19.39
C SER A 90 14.62 31.28 -18.18
N GLU A 91 14.74 32.33 -17.39
CA GLU A 91 13.81 32.62 -16.29
C GLU A 91 12.37 32.66 -16.78
N ARG A 92 11.46 32.08 -16.02
CA ARG A 92 10.01 32.05 -16.26
C ARG A 92 9.30 32.55 -15.03
N SER A 93 8.41 33.52 -15.19
CA SER A 93 7.48 33.97 -14.15
C SER A 93 6.06 33.63 -14.52
N SER A 94 5.27 33.24 -13.54
CA SER A 94 3.86 32.95 -13.72
C SER A 94 3.07 33.47 -12.52
N ASP A 95 1.98 34.16 -12.83
CA ASP A 95 1.00 34.60 -11.85
C ASP A 95 -0.31 33.85 -12.12
N THR A 96 -0.78 33.10 -11.14
CA THR A 96 -2.00 32.32 -11.26
C THR A 96 -2.97 32.67 -10.15
N PHE A 97 -4.24 32.72 -10.50
CA PHE A 97 -5.34 32.85 -9.55
C PHE A 97 -6.17 31.57 -9.58
N MET A 98 -6.47 31.03 -8.41
CA MET A 98 -7.38 29.90 -8.25
C MET A 98 -8.45 30.25 -7.20
N LEU A 99 -9.70 29.98 -7.53
CA LEU A 99 -10.76 29.96 -6.53
C LEU A 99 -10.92 28.52 -6.01
N GLY A 100 -10.28 28.24 -4.89
CA GLY A 100 -10.55 27.02 -4.12
C GLY A 100 -11.94 27.09 -3.49
N TYR A 101 -12.67 26.00 -3.48
CA TYR A 101 -13.96 25.90 -2.82
C TYR A 101 -14.21 24.51 -2.26
N SER A 102 -15.04 24.45 -1.22
CA SER A 102 -15.63 23.19 -0.73
C SER A 102 -17.07 23.48 -0.34
N LEU A 103 -17.97 22.79 -0.97
CA LEU A 103 -19.39 22.81 -0.68
C LEU A 103 -19.82 21.39 -0.31
N ASP A 104 -20.28 21.21 0.91
CA ASP A 104 -20.87 19.97 1.39
C ASP A 104 -22.32 20.23 1.78
N MET A 105 -23.25 19.49 1.22
CA MET A 105 -24.69 19.63 1.43
C MET A 105 -25.28 18.30 1.87
N THR A 106 -26.10 18.33 2.90
CA THR A 106 -26.87 17.16 3.35
C THR A 106 -28.35 17.51 3.36
N MET A 107 -29.11 16.71 2.65
CA MET A 107 -30.58 16.89 2.53
C MET A 107 -31.29 15.71 3.19
N LEU A 108 -32.45 16.03 3.82
CA LEU A 108 -33.39 15.02 4.36
C LEU A 108 -32.75 14.08 5.39
N GLN A 109 -31.86 14.63 6.27
CA GLN A 109 -31.05 13.84 7.19
C GLN A 109 -31.86 12.98 8.18
N ASP A 110 -33.06 13.44 8.56
CA ASP A 110 -33.95 12.74 9.50
C ASP A 110 -34.95 11.81 8.78
N LYS A 111 -34.90 11.72 7.45
CA LYS A 111 -35.73 10.81 6.65
C LYS A 111 -35.05 9.46 6.46
N PRO A 112 -35.79 8.42 6.09
CA PRO A 112 -35.19 7.13 5.73
C PRO A 112 -34.32 7.19 4.47
N TYR A 113 -34.29 8.29 3.78
CA TYR A 113 -33.41 8.60 2.65
C TYR A 113 -32.69 9.93 2.90
N THR A 114 -31.39 9.93 2.71
CA THR A 114 -30.53 11.12 2.85
C THR A 114 -29.74 11.31 1.57
N ILE A 115 -29.66 12.53 1.09
CA ILE A 115 -28.87 12.90 -0.07
C ILE A 115 -27.72 13.77 0.42
N ASN A 116 -26.48 13.41 0.04
CA ASN A 116 -25.33 14.27 0.22
C ASN A 116 -24.83 14.69 -1.17
N LEU A 117 -24.56 15.98 -1.33
CA LEU A 117 -23.93 16.56 -2.51
C LEU A 117 -22.65 17.25 -2.05
N PHE A 118 -21.61 17.14 -2.83
CA PHE A 118 -20.37 17.85 -2.54
C PHE A 118 -19.70 18.32 -3.83
N ALA A 119 -18.99 19.43 -3.73
CA ALA A 119 -18.13 19.95 -4.77
C ALA A 119 -16.90 20.60 -4.12
N ARG A 120 -15.70 20.27 -4.59
CA ARG A 120 -14.45 20.73 -4.01
C ARG A 120 -13.43 21.00 -5.09
N LYS A 121 -12.80 22.16 -5.02
CA LYS A 121 -11.62 22.49 -5.81
C LYS A 121 -10.51 22.88 -4.86
N GLN A 122 -9.40 22.18 -4.93
CA GLN A 122 -8.27 22.41 -4.02
C GLN A 122 -6.93 22.17 -4.71
N ARG A 123 -5.93 22.87 -4.23
CA ARG A 123 -4.52 22.63 -4.55
C ARG A 123 -3.85 21.99 -3.34
N SER A 124 -3.12 20.92 -3.57
CA SER A 124 -2.33 20.23 -2.55
C SER A 124 -0.89 20.13 -2.98
N VAL A 125 0.01 20.34 -2.04
CA VAL A 125 1.45 20.20 -2.24
C VAL A 125 1.91 19.02 -1.39
N LEU A 126 2.32 17.95 -2.05
CA LEU A 126 2.92 16.79 -1.39
C LEU A 126 4.44 17.01 -1.33
N THR A 127 4.93 17.18 -0.12
CA THR A 127 6.36 17.23 0.16
C THR A 127 6.71 16.06 1.06
N SER A 128 7.35 15.03 0.52
CA SER A 128 7.91 13.96 1.36
C SER A 128 9.35 14.28 1.75
N SER A 129 9.83 13.69 2.85
CA SER A 129 11.23 13.85 3.26
C SER A 129 12.21 13.26 2.25
N LEU A 130 11.77 12.35 1.41
CA LEU A 130 12.58 11.56 0.48
C LEU A 130 12.17 11.69 -1.00
N ALA A 131 11.00 12.28 -1.30
CA ALA A 131 10.50 12.40 -2.66
C ALA A 131 10.48 13.87 -3.13
N THR A 132 10.39 14.02 -4.43
CA THR A 132 10.17 15.30 -5.10
C THR A 132 8.88 15.95 -4.64
N THR A 133 8.86 17.27 -4.63
CA THR A 133 7.61 18.01 -4.42
C THR A 133 6.71 17.82 -5.64
N SER A 134 5.49 17.44 -5.38
CA SER A 134 4.44 17.37 -6.39
C SER A 134 3.33 18.32 -5.99
N GLU A 135 2.88 19.13 -6.92
CA GLU A 135 1.71 19.99 -6.76
C GLU A 135 0.56 19.39 -7.53
N THR A 136 -0.57 19.22 -6.87
CA THR A 136 -1.78 18.64 -7.46
C THR A 136 -2.94 19.60 -7.28
N GLU A 137 -3.52 20.04 -8.38
CA GLU A 137 -4.81 20.74 -8.42
C GLU A 137 -5.90 19.73 -8.74
N SER A 138 -6.91 19.65 -7.88
CA SER A 138 -8.01 18.70 -8.07
C SER A 138 -9.36 19.40 -7.99
N ASP A 139 -10.25 19.06 -8.91
CA ASP A 139 -11.66 19.45 -8.92
C ASP A 139 -12.50 18.17 -8.78
N THR A 140 -13.29 18.09 -7.72
CA THR A 140 -14.05 16.88 -7.40
C THR A 140 -15.48 17.26 -7.03
N TYR A 141 -16.46 16.62 -7.67
CA TYR A 141 -17.85 16.76 -7.27
C TYR A 141 -18.56 15.40 -7.26
N GLY A 142 -19.59 15.32 -6.47
CA GLY A 142 -20.32 14.07 -6.37
C GLY A 142 -21.62 14.16 -5.61
N ALA A 143 -22.32 13.06 -5.65
CA ALA A 143 -23.59 12.86 -4.96
C ALA A 143 -23.64 11.50 -4.31
N SER A 144 -24.26 11.40 -3.14
CA SER A 144 -24.59 10.11 -2.55
C SER A 144 -26.04 10.10 -2.04
N LEU A 145 -26.70 8.97 -2.29
CA LEU A 145 -28.02 8.64 -1.76
C LEU A 145 -27.88 7.52 -0.74
N MET A 146 -28.27 7.79 0.50
CA MET A 146 -28.32 6.81 1.56
C MET A 146 -29.76 6.45 1.89
N LEU A 147 -30.12 5.20 1.65
CA LEU A 147 -31.41 4.61 2.04
C LEU A 147 -31.24 3.88 3.37
N LYS A 148 -31.80 4.43 4.45
CA LYS A 148 -31.64 3.95 5.84
C LYS A 148 -32.73 2.93 6.22
N TYR A 149 -33.25 2.17 5.26
CA TYR A 149 -34.25 1.15 5.54
C TYR A 149 -33.66 -0.01 6.34
N LYS A 150 -34.36 -0.43 7.41
CA LYS A 150 -33.88 -1.51 8.31
C LYS A 150 -33.61 -2.82 7.59
N VAL A 151 -34.36 -3.11 6.52
CA VAL A 151 -34.27 -4.38 5.79
C VAL A 151 -33.11 -4.40 4.83
N LEU A 152 -32.88 -3.28 4.14
CA LEU A 152 -31.86 -3.16 3.10
C LEU A 152 -31.29 -1.72 3.09
N PRO A 153 -30.43 -1.37 4.08
CA PRO A 153 -29.69 -0.12 4.00
C PRO A 153 -28.83 -0.13 2.74
N THR A 154 -28.97 0.93 1.95
CA THR A 154 -28.32 1.05 0.65
C THR A 154 -27.64 2.40 0.54
N THR A 155 -26.43 2.45 -0.01
CA THR A 155 -25.72 3.66 -0.36
C THR A 155 -25.33 3.60 -1.83
N LEU A 156 -25.77 4.59 -2.59
CA LEU A 156 -25.35 4.82 -3.97
C LEU A 156 -24.56 6.13 -3.99
N ALA A 157 -23.37 6.13 -4.55
CA ALA A 157 -22.54 7.32 -4.67
C ALA A 157 -21.99 7.45 -6.08
N TYR A 158 -21.89 8.69 -6.55
CA TYR A 158 -21.19 9.08 -7.77
C TYR A 158 -20.16 10.14 -7.43
N VAL A 159 -18.97 10.00 -7.97
CA VAL A 159 -17.86 10.95 -7.82
C VAL A 159 -17.23 11.18 -9.19
N HIS A 160 -17.09 12.44 -9.56
CA HIS A 160 -16.26 12.87 -10.67
C HIS A 160 -15.07 13.65 -10.13
N SER A 161 -13.88 13.39 -10.64
CA SER A 161 -12.68 14.17 -10.28
C SER A 161 -11.80 14.42 -11.50
N THR A 162 -11.29 15.63 -11.58
CA THR A 162 -10.21 16.01 -12.49
C THR A 162 -9.00 16.39 -11.66
N SER A 163 -7.83 15.92 -12.01
CA SER A 163 -6.61 16.16 -11.26
C SER A 163 -5.47 16.49 -12.22
N ASP A 164 -4.85 17.63 -12.02
CA ASP A 164 -3.66 18.10 -12.71
C ASP A 164 -2.49 18.05 -11.74
N GLN A 165 -1.51 17.21 -12.02
CA GLN A 165 -0.30 17.07 -11.22
C GLN A 165 0.88 17.65 -11.99
N THR A 166 1.68 18.47 -11.30
CA THR A 166 2.93 19.03 -11.81
C THR A 166 4.07 18.75 -10.83
N GLY A 167 5.29 18.66 -11.33
CA GLY A 167 6.49 18.46 -10.51
C GLY A 167 7.39 17.35 -11.02
N PHE A 168 7.37 16.19 -10.42
CA PHE A 168 8.25 15.08 -10.85
C PHE A 168 7.88 14.59 -12.25
N TYR A 169 6.60 14.43 -12.53
CA TYR A 169 6.04 14.32 -13.87
C TYR A 169 4.71 15.06 -13.93
N ASP A 170 4.46 15.61 -15.09
CA ASP A 170 3.17 16.22 -15.36
C ASP A 170 2.16 15.14 -15.73
N SER A 171 1.01 15.15 -15.08
CA SER A 171 -0.09 14.26 -15.43
C SER A 171 -1.44 14.96 -15.31
N HIS A 172 -2.32 14.63 -16.23
CA HIS A 172 -3.73 15.00 -16.21
C HIS A 172 -4.57 13.75 -16.09
N GLU A 173 -5.44 13.68 -15.09
CA GLU A 173 -6.32 12.55 -14.82
C GLU A 173 -7.77 13.01 -14.72
N VAL A 174 -8.66 12.32 -15.43
CA VAL A 174 -10.12 12.45 -15.30
C VAL A 174 -10.66 11.12 -14.84
N ARG A 175 -11.46 11.14 -13.76
CA ARG A 175 -11.98 9.93 -13.12
C ARG A 175 -13.48 10.09 -12.83
N ASP A 176 -14.26 9.11 -13.27
CA ASP A 176 -15.67 8.93 -12.93
C ASP A 176 -15.85 7.65 -12.14
N GLU A 177 -16.54 7.70 -11.03
CA GLU A 177 -16.76 6.55 -10.18
C GLU A 177 -18.19 6.47 -9.67
N VAL A 178 -18.81 5.30 -9.82
CA VAL A 178 -20.11 4.95 -9.22
C VAL A 178 -19.89 3.82 -8.22
N ARG A 179 -20.39 3.97 -7.01
CA ARG A 179 -20.33 2.94 -5.96
C ARG A 179 -21.72 2.63 -5.44
N LEU A 180 -22.04 1.34 -5.32
CA LEU A 180 -23.25 0.83 -4.72
C LEU A 180 -22.89 -0.11 -3.58
N ASN A 181 -23.41 0.16 -2.38
CA ASN A 181 -23.25 -0.70 -1.21
C ASN A 181 -24.63 -1.02 -0.64
N MET A 182 -24.91 -2.29 -0.45
CA MET A 182 -26.17 -2.79 0.11
C MET A 182 -25.84 -3.81 1.20
N ARG A 183 -26.62 -3.80 2.27
CA ARG A 183 -26.47 -4.76 3.37
C ARG A 183 -27.84 -5.22 3.84
N HIS A 184 -27.99 -6.50 4.00
CA HIS A 184 -29.18 -7.12 4.58
C HIS A 184 -28.78 -7.97 5.78
N THR A 185 -29.42 -7.73 6.93
CA THR A 185 -29.08 -8.46 8.15
C THR A 185 -30.35 -9.04 8.78
N ARG A 186 -30.33 -10.35 8.97
CA ARG A 186 -31.30 -11.11 9.76
C ARG A 186 -30.58 -11.97 10.81
N PRO A 187 -31.27 -12.48 11.82
CA PRO A 187 -30.63 -13.34 12.84
C PRO A 187 -29.86 -14.53 12.26
N SER A 188 -30.39 -15.14 11.19
CA SER A 188 -29.81 -16.33 10.54
C SER A 188 -29.01 -16.03 9.27
N ASN A 189 -29.06 -14.80 8.76
CA ASN A 189 -28.44 -14.46 7.47
C ASN A 189 -27.93 -13.02 7.45
N GLU A 190 -26.73 -12.83 6.95
CA GLU A 190 -26.16 -11.53 6.66
C GLU A 190 -25.66 -11.52 5.22
N THR A 191 -26.23 -10.64 4.40
CA THR A 191 -25.86 -10.49 3.00
C THR A 191 -25.36 -9.08 2.76
N SER A 192 -24.22 -8.94 2.11
CA SER A 192 -23.70 -7.66 1.62
C SER A 192 -23.42 -7.73 0.12
N PHE A 193 -23.76 -6.67 -0.57
CA PHE A 193 -23.44 -6.49 -1.98
C PHE A 193 -22.75 -5.16 -2.16
N ASN A 194 -21.57 -5.20 -2.79
CA ASN A 194 -20.79 -4.03 -3.14
C ASN A 194 -20.53 -4.07 -4.64
N ALA A 195 -20.77 -2.95 -5.33
CA ALA A 195 -20.44 -2.82 -6.73
C ALA A 195 -19.81 -1.46 -6.97
N SER A 196 -18.85 -1.39 -7.88
CA SER A 196 -18.26 -0.15 -8.36
C SER A 196 -18.02 -0.20 -9.86
N TRP A 197 -18.18 0.95 -10.47
CA TRP A 197 -17.77 1.24 -11.82
C TRP A 197 -16.83 2.43 -11.77
N LEU A 198 -15.68 2.31 -12.40
CA LEU A 198 -14.65 3.34 -12.47
C LEU A 198 -14.21 3.51 -13.92
N LYS A 199 -14.24 4.73 -14.42
CA LYS A 199 -13.61 5.11 -15.67
C LYS A 199 -12.53 6.14 -15.38
N MET A 200 -11.33 5.91 -15.91
CA MET A 200 -10.17 6.77 -15.72
C MET A 200 -9.47 7.00 -17.05
N ASP A 201 -9.25 8.27 -17.36
CA ASP A 201 -8.41 8.72 -18.47
C ASP A 201 -7.23 9.48 -17.88
N ARG A 202 -6.02 8.97 -18.06
CA ARG A 202 -4.80 9.57 -17.54
C ARG A 202 -3.79 9.80 -18.66
N ASN A 203 -3.40 11.06 -18.82
CA ASN A 203 -2.30 11.49 -19.68
C ASN A 203 -1.11 11.89 -18.80
N ALA A 204 0.00 11.20 -18.93
CA ALA A 204 1.25 11.53 -18.26
C ALA A 204 2.37 11.61 -19.28
N THR A 205 3.49 12.25 -18.93
CA THR A 205 4.65 12.37 -19.82
C THR A 205 5.09 10.98 -20.32
N GLY A 206 4.86 10.69 -21.60
CA GLY A 206 5.25 9.43 -22.24
C GLY A 206 4.22 8.30 -22.16
N SER A 207 3.08 8.47 -21.50
CA SER A 207 2.03 7.45 -21.44
C SER A 207 0.63 8.04 -21.45
N ASN A 208 -0.27 7.37 -22.16
CA ASN A 208 -1.70 7.64 -22.12
C ASN A 208 -2.42 6.36 -21.73
N ILE A 209 -3.14 6.37 -20.62
CA ILE A 209 -3.83 5.22 -20.08
C ILE A 209 -5.31 5.54 -19.98
N GLN A 210 -6.11 4.71 -20.63
CA GLN A 210 -7.56 4.72 -20.49
C GLN A 210 -7.99 3.40 -19.89
N THR A 211 -8.72 3.46 -18.79
CA THR A 211 -9.16 2.27 -18.08
C THR A 211 -10.62 2.39 -17.69
N GLU A 212 -11.37 1.32 -17.91
CA GLU A 212 -12.71 1.14 -17.38
C GLU A 212 -12.76 -0.13 -16.53
N ASN A 213 -13.09 0.02 -15.24
CA ASN A 213 -13.12 -1.06 -14.28
C ASN A 213 -14.53 -1.25 -13.74
N ILE A 214 -15.02 -2.48 -13.80
CA ILE A 214 -16.27 -2.90 -13.15
C ILE A 214 -15.94 -3.96 -12.11
N PHE A 215 -16.40 -3.75 -10.91
CA PHE A 215 -16.22 -4.68 -9.81
C PHE A 215 -17.56 -4.94 -9.13
N GLY A 216 -17.82 -6.20 -8.79
CA GLY A 216 -18.98 -6.62 -8.00
C GLY A 216 -18.61 -7.72 -7.02
N ASN A 217 -19.04 -7.59 -5.78
CA ASN A 217 -18.87 -8.59 -4.73
C ASN A 217 -20.17 -8.79 -3.97
N LEU A 218 -20.65 -10.02 -3.96
CA LEU A 218 -21.80 -10.47 -3.16
C LEU A 218 -21.29 -11.47 -2.13
N GLN A 219 -21.46 -11.12 -0.86
CA GLN A 219 -21.11 -11.99 0.26
C GLN A 219 -22.36 -12.33 1.05
N ASN A 220 -22.52 -13.60 1.39
CA ASN A 220 -23.62 -14.11 2.21
C ASN A 220 -23.05 -15.00 3.31
N LEU A 221 -23.32 -14.65 4.56
CA LEU A 221 -23.05 -15.48 5.72
C LEU A 221 -24.38 -16.06 6.23
N TYR A 222 -24.57 -17.35 6.06
CA TYR A 222 -25.74 -18.07 6.52
C TYR A 222 -25.44 -18.92 7.76
N LYS A 223 -26.17 -18.70 8.84
CA LYS A 223 -26.09 -19.45 10.10
C LYS A 223 -27.04 -20.62 10.02
N LEU A 224 -26.52 -21.80 9.71
CA LEU A 224 -27.32 -23.02 9.54
C LEU A 224 -27.88 -23.58 10.87
N THR A 225 -27.25 -23.21 11.98
CA THR A 225 -27.68 -23.60 13.32
C THR A 225 -27.84 -22.37 14.23
N PRO A 226 -28.81 -22.36 15.17
CA PRO A 226 -29.04 -21.23 16.06
C PRO A 226 -27.87 -20.88 16.98
N ASP A 227 -27.02 -21.84 17.30
CA ASP A 227 -25.83 -21.69 18.15
C ASP A 227 -24.57 -21.33 17.35
N ASN A 228 -24.72 -21.02 16.06
CA ASN A 228 -23.64 -20.66 15.15
C ASN A 228 -22.53 -21.73 15.05
N ARG A 229 -22.87 -23.00 15.21
CA ARG A 229 -21.91 -24.10 15.04
C ARG A 229 -21.63 -24.41 13.59
N VAL A 230 -22.63 -24.20 12.73
CA VAL A 230 -22.50 -24.45 11.30
C VAL A 230 -22.79 -23.14 10.57
N LEU A 231 -21.78 -22.65 9.86
CA LEU A 231 -21.81 -21.41 9.11
C LEU A 231 -21.46 -21.71 7.64
N LEU A 232 -22.28 -21.21 6.74
CA LEU A 232 -21.99 -21.21 5.31
C LEU A 232 -21.69 -19.78 4.88
N ASN A 233 -20.51 -19.58 4.31
CA ASN A 233 -20.09 -18.31 3.72
C ASN A 233 -19.98 -18.48 2.21
N SER A 234 -20.80 -17.72 1.48
CA SER A 234 -20.83 -17.70 0.01
C SER A 234 -20.30 -16.35 -0.46
N VAL A 235 -19.34 -16.37 -1.36
CA VAL A 235 -18.76 -15.17 -1.95
C VAL A 235 -18.79 -15.30 -3.46
N LEU A 236 -19.45 -14.37 -4.13
CA LEU A 236 -19.42 -14.23 -5.59
C LEU A 236 -18.74 -12.90 -5.92
N THR A 237 -17.66 -12.96 -6.68
CA THR A 237 -16.93 -11.78 -7.14
C THR A 237 -16.93 -11.75 -8.67
N PHE A 238 -17.19 -10.59 -9.22
CA PHE A 238 -17.05 -10.27 -10.64
C PHE A 238 -16.10 -9.09 -10.78
N ARG A 239 -15.19 -9.16 -11.74
CA ARG A 239 -14.29 -8.07 -12.11
C ARG A 239 -14.16 -7.98 -13.62
N GLN A 240 -14.07 -6.78 -14.13
CA GLN A 240 -13.73 -6.48 -15.52
C GLN A 240 -12.85 -5.25 -15.53
N SER A 241 -11.79 -5.30 -16.29
CA SER A 241 -10.86 -4.19 -16.51
C SER A 241 -10.57 -4.12 -17.99
N ASP A 242 -11.08 -3.08 -18.63
CA ASP A 242 -10.84 -2.80 -20.04
C ASP A 242 -9.91 -1.60 -20.11
N SER A 243 -8.74 -1.77 -20.73
CA SER A 243 -7.78 -0.69 -20.89
C SER A 243 -7.11 -0.76 -22.26
N ASN A 244 -6.51 0.37 -22.66
CA ASN A 244 -5.69 0.40 -23.87
C ASN A 244 -4.33 -0.34 -23.73
N VAL A 245 -4.04 -0.89 -22.55
CA VAL A 245 -2.83 -1.68 -22.27
C VAL A 245 -3.15 -3.17 -22.18
N LEU A 246 -4.24 -3.53 -21.46
CA LEU A 246 -4.59 -4.93 -21.21
C LEU A 246 -6.07 -5.04 -20.85
N ASN A 247 -6.80 -5.98 -21.45
CA ASN A 247 -8.16 -6.32 -21.11
C ASN A 247 -8.20 -7.58 -20.26
N ALA A 248 -8.85 -7.50 -19.11
CA ALA A 248 -8.98 -8.63 -18.20
C ALA A 248 -10.36 -8.70 -17.58
N SER A 249 -10.91 -9.89 -17.45
CA SER A 249 -12.15 -10.12 -16.72
C SER A 249 -12.06 -11.38 -15.88
N GLY A 250 -12.84 -11.44 -14.82
CA GLY A 250 -12.87 -12.61 -13.96
C GLY A 250 -14.16 -12.74 -13.19
N ILE A 251 -14.58 -13.97 -12.97
CA ILE A 251 -15.67 -14.33 -12.07
C ILE A 251 -15.18 -15.40 -11.11
N SER A 252 -15.49 -15.26 -9.84
CA SER A 252 -15.16 -16.28 -8.84
C SER A 252 -16.34 -16.53 -7.92
N LEU A 253 -16.61 -17.80 -7.67
CA LEU A 253 -17.56 -18.28 -6.68
C LEU A 253 -16.79 -19.07 -5.63
N ALA A 254 -16.93 -18.71 -4.36
CA ALA A 254 -16.36 -19.44 -3.23
C ALA A 254 -17.44 -19.74 -2.20
N GLU A 255 -17.58 -21.03 -1.86
CA GLU A 255 -18.49 -21.55 -0.84
C GLU A 255 -17.67 -22.17 0.27
N THR A 256 -17.79 -21.66 1.50
CA THR A 256 -17.06 -22.20 2.65
C THR A 256 -18.03 -22.60 3.76
N LEU A 257 -18.08 -23.88 4.05
CA LEU A 257 -18.82 -24.44 5.16
C LEU A 257 -17.88 -24.62 6.35
N ASN A 258 -18.14 -23.91 7.43
CA ASN A 258 -17.42 -24.05 8.69
C ASN A 258 -18.29 -24.79 9.71
N TRP A 259 -17.81 -25.89 10.23
CA TRP A 259 -18.54 -26.72 11.20
C TRP A 259 -17.74 -26.90 12.47
N ARG A 260 -18.22 -26.31 13.56
CA ARG A 260 -17.64 -26.44 14.89
C ARG A 260 -18.31 -27.59 15.63
N HIS A 261 -17.68 -28.76 15.65
CA HIS A 261 -18.21 -29.97 16.31
C HIS A 261 -18.15 -29.84 17.83
N THR A 262 -17.04 -29.34 18.34
CA THR A 262 -16.79 -29.06 19.77
C THR A 262 -16.07 -27.72 19.94
N LYS A 263 -15.82 -27.31 21.17
CA LYS A 263 -14.98 -26.12 21.44
C LYS A 263 -13.53 -26.27 20.95
N ARG A 264 -13.06 -27.52 20.74
CA ARG A 264 -11.68 -27.84 20.40
C ARG A 264 -11.51 -28.48 19.03
N PHE A 265 -12.60 -28.80 18.35
CA PHE A 265 -12.56 -29.47 17.06
C PHE A 265 -13.53 -28.81 16.08
N SER A 266 -13.01 -28.43 14.93
CA SER A 266 -13.78 -27.86 13.81
C SER A 266 -13.29 -28.42 12.48
N THR A 267 -14.18 -28.45 11.51
CA THR A 267 -13.87 -28.76 10.11
C THR A 267 -14.32 -27.62 9.22
N HIS A 268 -13.66 -27.46 8.08
CA HIS A 268 -14.08 -26.54 7.05
C HIS A 268 -14.01 -27.24 5.68
N TYR A 269 -14.92 -26.87 4.82
CA TYR A 269 -15.01 -27.37 3.45
C TYR A 269 -15.16 -26.17 2.54
N THR A 270 -14.29 -26.06 1.53
CA THR A 270 -14.34 -24.96 0.59
C THR A 270 -14.44 -25.49 -0.83
N PHE A 271 -15.42 -24.99 -1.56
CA PHE A 271 -15.53 -25.12 -2.99
C PHE A 271 -15.24 -23.76 -3.60
N MET A 272 -14.40 -23.71 -4.65
CA MET A 272 -14.12 -22.49 -5.38
C MET A 272 -14.10 -22.78 -6.87
N HIS A 273 -14.75 -21.91 -7.63
CA HIS A 273 -14.68 -21.90 -9.07
C HIS A 273 -14.31 -20.50 -9.53
N THR A 274 -13.29 -20.40 -10.40
CA THR A 274 -12.86 -19.14 -11.00
C THR A 274 -12.81 -19.29 -12.50
N ARG A 275 -13.19 -18.23 -13.20
CA ARG A 275 -12.92 -18.03 -14.62
C ARG A 275 -12.23 -16.69 -14.77
N ASP A 276 -11.03 -16.70 -15.26
CA ASP A 276 -10.25 -15.52 -15.55
C ASP A 276 -9.96 -15.48 -17.05
N THR A 277 -10.21 -14.32 -17.66
CA THR A 277 -9.97 -14.07 -19.09
C THR A 277 -9.03 -12.88 -19.20
N VAL A 278 -7.96 -13.05 -19.97
CA VAL A 278 -6.99 -11.99 -20.27
C VAL A 278 -6.87 -11.96 -21.79
N GLU A 279 -7.20 -10.82 -22.38
CA GLU A 279 -7.40 -10.68 -23.83
C GLU A 279 -8.35 -11.77 -24.33
N ASP A 280 -7.91 -12.63 -25.22
CA ASP A 280 -8.70 -13.73 -25.80
C ASP A 280 -8.51 -15.07 -25.06
N ALA A 281 -7.61 -15.14 -24.08
CA ALA A 281 -7.31 -16.37 -23.34
C ALA A 281 -8.14 -16.47 -22.05
N SER A 282 -8.90 -17.55 -21.88
CA SER A 282 -9.65 -17.80 -20.65
C SER A 282 -9.21 -19.08 -19.95
N ILE A 283 -9.09 -19.01 -18.64
CA ILE A 283 -8.76 -20.13 -17.77
C ILE A 283 -9.88 -20.32 -16.77
N ASP A 284 -10.49 -21.50 -16.80
CA ASP A 284 -11.42 -21.97 -15.79
C ASP A 284 -10.67 -22.82 -14.78
N ARG A 285 -10.86 -22.57 -13.48
CA ARG A 285 -10.27 -23.38 -12.41
C ARG A 285 -11.32 -23.73 -11.37
N THR A 286 -11.41 -25.00 -11.04
CA THR A 286 -12.30 -25.49 -9.99
C THR A 286 -11.46 -26.15 -8.90
N SER A 287 -11.69 -25.79 -7.64
CA SER A 287 -11.00 -26.39 -6.50
C SER A 287 -11.98 -26.81 -5.40
N LEU A 288 -11.62 -27.88 -4.71
CA LEU A 288 -12.28 -28.39 -3.54
C LEU A 288 -11.25 -28.60 -2.45
N SER A 289 -11.52 -28.14 -1.24
CA SER A 289 -10.69 -28.42 -0.09
C SER A 289 -11.51 -28.83 1.13
N ALA A 290 -10.92 -29.70 1.96
CA ALA A 290 -11.47 -30.11 3.23
C ALA A 290 -10.37 -30.01 4.28
N GLY A 291 -10.66 -29.35 5.39
CA GLY A 291 -9.70 -29.17 6.44
C GLY A 291 -10.29 -29.38 7.82
N LEU A 292 -9.43 -29.66 8.76
CA LEU A 292 -9.74 -29.80 10.17
C LEU A 292 -8.80 -28.97 11.03
N SER A 293 -9.31 -28.52 12.17
CA SER A 293 -8.53 -27.89 13.23
C SER A 293 -8.89 -28.50 14.56
N HIS A 294 -7.88 -28.97 15.28
CA HIS A 294 -8.02 -29.60 16.58
C HIS A 294 -7.07 -28.98 17.60
N SER A 295 -7.60 -28.51 18.73
CA SER A 295 -6.83 -27.95 19.84
C SER A 295 -6.71 -28.99 20.96
N LEU A 296 -5.52 -29.53 21.16
CA LEU A 296 -5.21 -30.48 22.22
C LEU A 296 -4.59 -29.73 23.41
N TYR A 297 -5.19 -29.85 24.59
CA TYR A 297 -4.69 -29.27 25.86
C TYR A 297 -4.46 -27.75 25.85
N GLU A 298 -5.13 -26.97 25.02
CA GLU A 298 -4.95 -25.51 24.88
C GLU A 298 -3.55 -25.08 24.33
N ASN A 299 -2.60 -25.98 24.32
CA ASN A 299 -1.22 -25.69 23.97
C ASN A 299 -0.82 -26.18 22.58
N LEU A 300 -1.51 -27.19 22.05
CA LEU A 300 -1.20 -27.78 20.75
C LEU A 300 -2.41 -27.64 19.82
N VAL A 301 -2.20 -26.94 18.73
CA VAL A 301 -3.18 -26.82 17.63
C VAL A 301 -2.66 -27.63 16.44
N THR A 302 -3.45 -28.57 15.99
CA THR A 302 -3.19 -29.35 14.78
C THR A 302 -4.16 -28.93 13.71
N THR A 303 -3.67 -28.60 12.54
CA THR A 303 -4.47 -28.36 11.34
C THR A 303 -4.05 -29.33 10.25
N ALA A 304 -5.03 -29.88 9.54
CA ALA A 304 -4.78 -30.69 8.36
C ALA A 304 -5.75 -30.26 7.26
N THR A 305 -5.26 -30.20 6.02
CA THR A 305 -6.07 -29.83 4.85
C THR A 305 -5.72 -30.77 3.70
N ALA A 306 -6.73 -31.23 2.98
CA ALA A 306 -6.59 -31.90 1.71
C ALA A 306 -7.28 -31.05 0.64
N SER A 307 -6.71 -30.98 -0.56
CA SER A 307 -7.26 -30.19 -1.65
C SER A 307 -7.06 -30.87 -3.00
N ALA A 308 -7.99 -30.60 -3.91
CA ALA A 308 -7.92 -30.98 -5.30
C ALA A 308 -8.34 -29.79 -6.16
N SER A 309 -7.66 -29.53 -7.26
CA SER A 309 -8.06 -28.53 -8.24
C SER A 309 -7.79 -29.01 -9.66
N THR A 310 -8.66 -28.58 -10.58
CA THR A 310 -8.53 -28.82 -12.01
C THR A 310 -8.67 -27.52 -12.77
N GLY A 311 -7.89 -27.33 -13.81
CA GLY A 311 -7.86 -26.14 -14.65
C GLY A 311 -8.03 -26.45 -16.14
N SER A 312 -8.69 -25.55 -16.86
CA SER A 312 -8.77 -25.65 -18.34
C SER A 312 -7.43 -25.38 -19.03
N ASP A 313 -6.46 -24.84 -18.26
CA ASP A 313 -5.05 -24.72 -18.65
C ASP A 313 -4.30 -26.06 -18.67
N GLY A 314 -5.03 -27.16 -18.41
CA GLY A 314 -4.46 -28.50 -18.38
C GLY A 314 -3.61 -28.78 -17.16
N GLU A 315 -3.76 -28.01 -16.09
CA GLU A 315 -3.08 -28.22 -14.81
C GLU A 315 -4.06 -28.74 -13.76
N ASP A 316 -3.80 -29.93 -13.23
CA ASP A 316 -4.51 -30.52 -12.13
C ASP A 316 -3.59 -30.63 -10.91
N ASN A 317 -4.10 -30.27 -9.74
CA ASN A 317 -3.34 -30.33 -8.48
C ASN A 317 -4.10 -31.15 -7.44
N TYR A 318 -3.40 -32.06 -6.76
CA TYR A 318 -3.91 -32.86 -5.65
C TYR A 318 -2.90 -32.78 -4.50
N GLY A 319 -3.35 -32.45 -3.33
CA GLY A 319 -2.38 -32.37 -2.24
C GLY A 319 -3.01 -32.25 -0.86
N GLY A 320 -2.15 -32.18 0.13
CA GLY A 320 -2.54 -31.96 1.49
C GLY A 320 -1.39 -31.45 2.34
N ASN A 321 -1.74 -30.86 3.46
CA ASN A 321 -0.78 -30.39 4.44
C ASN A 321 -1.25 -30.75 5.86
N VAL A 322 -0.27 -30.89 6.75
CA VAL A 322 -0.50 -31.07 8.19
C VAL A 322 0.43 -30.11 8.93
N ASN A 323 -0.12 -29.33 9.85
CA ASN A 323 0.64 -28.40 10.66
C ASN A 323 0.34 -28.63 12.15
N PHE A 324 1.39 -28.60 12.95
CA PHE A 324 1.35 -28.66 14.40
C PHE A 324 1.93 -27.35 14.95
N ASN A 325 1.16 -26.66 15.79
CA ASN A 325 1.58 -25.44 16.46
C ASN A 325 1.46 -25.64 17.97
N TYR A 326 2.58 -25.58 18.65
CA TYR A 326 2.66 -25.73 20.09
C TYR A 326 3.08 -24.42 20.72
N GLN A 327 2.38 -24.00 21.78
CA GLN A 327 2.70 -22.82 22.57
C GLN A 327 2.53 -23.14 24.05
N ARG A 328 3.55 -22.84 24.85
CA ARG A 328 3.48 -23.03 26.30
C ARG A 328 4.12 -21.87 27.04
N ARG A 329 3.42 -21.41 28.07
CA ARG A 329 4.00 -20.48 29.05
C ARG A 329 4.90 -21.22 29.99
N ILE A 330 6.07 -20.65 30.27
CA ILE A 330 7.08 -21.12 31.24
C ILE A 330 7.33 -19.96 32.22
N PRO A 331 7.94 -20.22 33.38
CA PRO A 331 8.13 -19.19 34.42
C PRO A 331 8.85 -17.93 33.94
N TRP A 332 9.71 -18.05 32.94
CA TRP A 332 10.54 -16.97 32.38
C TRP A 332 10.13 -16.58 30.95
N GLY A 333 8.98 -17.03 30.47
CA GLY A 333 8.51 -16.60 29.15
C GLY A 333 7.50 -17.51 28.49
N THR A 334 7.63 -17.62 27.16
CA THR A 334 6.78 -18.49 26.31
C THR A 334 7.65 -19.20 25.29
N ILE A 335 7.39 -20.48 25.08
CA ILE A 335 7.99 -21.31 24.03
C ILE A 335 6.96 -21.49 22.92
N TYR A 336 7.41 -21.40 21.68
CA TYR A 336 6.65 -21.71 20.47
C TYR A 336 7.40 -22.78 19.69
N ALA A 337 6.69 -23.77 19.20
CA ALA A 337 7.24 -24.74 18.26
C ALA A 337 6.21 -24.98 17.17
N SER A 338 6.65 -25.06 15.93
CA SER A 338 5.82 -25.39 14.78
C SER A 338 6.48 -26.46 13.93
N MET A 339 5.68 -27.33 13.36
CA MET A 339 6.08 -28.31 12.37
C MET A 339 5.00 -28.39 11.33
N GLY A 340 5.36 -28.33 10.06
CA GLY A 340 4.47 -28.48 8.94
C GLY A 340 5.07 -29.41 7.90
N GLN A 341 4.20 -30.17 7.25
CA GLN A 341 4.54 -30.98 6.09
C GLN A 341 3.44 -30.78 5.06
N ASP A 342 3.83 -30.65 3.80
CA ASP A 342 2.92 -30.61 2.67
C ASP A 342 3.41 -31.54 1.56
N TYR A 343 2.45 -32.04 0.82
CA TYR A 343 2.68 -32.88 -0.36
C TYR A 343 1.65 -32.51 -1.42
N ARG A 344 2.11 -32.29 -2.65
CA ARG A 344 1.26 -31.95 -3.79
C ARG A 344 1.74 -32.69 -5.03
N VAL A 345 0.79 -33.24 -5.75
CA VAL A 345 1.00 -33.76 -7.12
C VAL A 345 0.38 -32.76 -8.09
N THR A 346 1.15 -32.36 -9.07
CA THR A 346 0.70 -31.50 -10.17
C THR A 346 0.86 -32.31 -11.45
N THR A 347 -0.24 -32.47 -12.21
CA THR A 347 -0.20 -33.00 -13.56
C THR A 347 -0.42 -31.88 -14.56
N ARG A 348 0.36 -31.84 -15.61
CA ARG A 348 0.31 -30.75 -16.59
C ARG A 348 0.36 -31.30 -18.02
N SER A 349 -0.72 -31.10 -18.76
CA SER A 349 -0.90 -31.61 -20.12
C SER A 349 -0.56 -30.59 -21.20
N VAL A 350 -0.48 -29.30 -20.86
CA VAL A 350 -0.17 -28.22 -21.82
C VAL A 350 1.32 -27.86 -21.73
N GLY A 351 1.98 -27.71 -22.87
CA GLY A 351 3.39 -27.34 -22.97
C GLY A 351 3.69 -25.91 -22.61
N GLU A 352 4.88 -25.45 -22.99
CA GLU A 352 5.30 -24.06 -22.77
C GLU A 352 4.36 -23.07 -23.42
N VAL A 353 3.78 -22.19 -22.62
CA VAL A 353 2.92 -21.10 -23.07
C VAL A 353 3.26 -19.84 -22.30
N TYR A 354 3.05 -18.69 -22.93
CA TYR A 354 3.13 -17.43 -22.20
C TYR A 354 1.92 -17.30 -21.29
N VAL A 355 2.20 -17.08 -20.02
CA VAL A 355 1.20 -16.87 -18.95
C VAL A 355 1.30 -15.44 -18.47
N ASN A 356 0.16 -14.75 -18.38
CA ASN A 356 0.10 -13.39 -17.87
C ASN A 356 -0.18 -13.41 -16.37
N VAL A 357 0.64 -12.70 -15.61
CA VAL A 357 0.46 -12.40 -14.19
C VAL A 357 -0.04 -10.99 -14.06
N ILE A 358 -1.09 -10.80 -13.27
CA ILE A 358 -1.71 -9.49 -13.08
C ILE A 358 -1.67 -9.13 -11.60
N ASN A 359 -1.12 -7.94 -11.30
CA ASN A 359 -1.13 -7.34 -9.98
C ASN A 359 -0.45 -8.21 -8.89
N GLU A 360 0.67 -8.82 -9.18
CA GLU A 360 1.54 -9.45 -8.19
C GLU A 360 2.05 -8.39 -7.22
N ALA A 361 1.78 -8.56 -5.93
CA ALA A 361 2.07 -7.54 -4.92
C ALA A 361 3.48 -7.71 -4.34
N HIS A 362 4.29 -6.66 -4.40
CA HIS A 362 5.61 -6.59 -3.81
C HIS A 362 5.77 -5.36 -2.94
N VAL A 363 6.63 -5.45 -1.93
CA VAL A 363 7.08 -4.30 -1.14
C VAL A 363 8.52 -4.02 -1.50
N LEU A 364 8.79 -2.81 -1.97
CA LEU A 364 10.14 -2.40 -2.38
C LEU A 364 10.78 -1.54 -1.30
N SER A 365 11.75 -2.12 -0.60
CA SER A 365 12.49 -1.45 0.48
C SER A 365 13.97 -1.38 0.18
N THR A 366 14.63 -0.36 0.68
CA THR A 366 16.08 -0.20 0.59
C THR A 366 16.80 -1.33 1.29
N GLY A 367 17.71 -2.01 0.59
CA GLY A 367 18.48 -3.15 1.10
C GLY A 367 17.71 -4.47 1.14
N ASP A 368 16.45 -4.52 0.67
CA ASP A 368 15.72 -5.76 0.46
C ASP A 368 15.94 -6.26 -0.98
N VAL A 369 16.07 -7.58 -1.12
CA VAL A 369 16.18 -8.24 -2.41
C VAL A 369 14.82 -8.81 -2.75
N THR A 370 14.16 -8.21 -3.74
CA THR A 370 12.81 -8.60 -4.18
C THR A 370 12.89 -9.19 -5.58
N PHE A 371 12.39 -10.43 -5.74
CA PHE A 371 12.26 -11.10 -7.04
C PHE A 371 10.80 -11.24 -7.41
N LEU A 372 10.50 -11.22 -8.72
CA LEU A 372 9.21 -11.65 -9.22
C LEU A 372 9.03 -13.14 -8.97
N ASP A 373 7.80 -13.55 -8.67
CA ASP A 373 7.49 -14.93 -8.25
C ASP A 373 7.74 -15.96 -9.37
N ASN A 374 7.62 -15.54 -10.63
CA ASN A 374 7.81 -16.40 -11.77
C ASN A 374 9.15 -16.15 -12.45
N ARG A 375 9.61 -17.16 -13.19
CA ARG A 375 10.85 -17.11 -13.98
C ARG A 375 10.55 -16.95 -15.45
N ASN A 376 11.61 -16.80 -16.24
CA ASN A 376 11.51 -16.63 -17.70
C ASN A 376 10.52 -15.50 -18.04
N VAL A 377 10.55 -14.46 -17.22
CA VAL A 377 9.71 -13.27 -17.40
C VAL A 377 10.17 -12.52 -18.62
N ASP A 378 9.22 -12.15 -19.47
CA ASP A 378 9.48 -11.22 -20.56
C ASP A 378 9.57 -9.80 -19.99
N LEU A 379 10.80 -9.28 -19.89
CA LEU A 379 11.09 -7.96 -19.34
C LEU A 379 10.39 -6.81 -20.08
N GLY A 380 10.01 -7.03 -21.35
CA GLY A 380 9.30 -6.05 -22.17
C GLY A 380 7.83 -5.87 -21.75
N THR A 381 7.27 -6.87 -21.05
CA THR A 381 5.87 -6.87 -20.60
C THR A 381 5.68 -6.40 -19.17
N VAL A 382 6.77 -6.12 -18.44
CA VAL A 382 6.68 -5.75 -17.01
C VAL A 382 6.12 -4.34 -16.87
N VAL A 383 5.01 -4.24 -16.15
CA VAL A 383 4.35 -2.99 -15.77
C VAL A 383 4.24 -2.94 -14.26
N VAL A 384 4.71 -1.86 -13.66
CA VAL A 384 4.68 -1.64 -12.21
C VAL A 384 3.74 -0.50 -11.89
N THR A 385 2.81 -0.72 -10.96
CA THR A 385 1.82 0.28 -10.54
C THR A 385 1.80 0.47 -9.03
N SER A 386 1.22 1.56 -8.58
CA SER A 386 0.88 1.74 -7.16
C SER A 386 -0.15 0.71 -6.69
N SER A 387 -0.25 0.49 -5.38
CA SER A 387 -1.16 -0.50 -4.79
C SER A 387 -2.64 -0.26 -5.09
N ASP A 388 -3.02 0.95 -5.47
CA ASP A 388 -4.37 1.32 -5.91
C ASP A 388 -4.51 1.37 -7.45
N GLY A 389 -3.42 1.07 -8.19
CA GLY A 389 -3.39 1.10 -9.65
C GLY A 389 -3.40 2.51 -10.27
N SER A 390 -3.36 3.56 -9.44
CA SER A 390 -3.49 4.95 -9.92
C SER A 390 -2.20 5.51 -10.54
N ILE A 391 -1.03 4.98 -10.17
CA ILE A 391 0.27 5.43 -10.67
C ILE A 391 0.94 4.27 -11.41
N ILE A 392 1.38 4.51 -12.64
CA ILE A 392 2.29 3.60 -13.35
C ILE A 392 3.70 4.14 -13.21
N TYR A 393 4.58 3.31 -12.70
CA TYR A 393 5.99 3.64 -12.51
C TYR A 393 6.79 3.38 -13.76
N THR A 394 7.80 4.21 -14.00
CA THR A 394 8.63 4.12 -15.21
C THR A 394 9.91 3.36 -14.90
N ARG A 395 10.19 2.34 -15.72
CA ARG A 395 11.44 1.58 -15.65
C ARG A 395 12.65 2.50 -15.86
N ASP A 396 13.75 2.23 -15.14
CA ASP A 396 15.02 2.95 -15.13
C ASP A 396 14.92 4.41 -14.61
N MET A 397 13.72 4.79 -14.13
CA MET A 397 13.48 6.06 -13.41
C MET A 397 12.96 5.81 -11.99
N ASP A 398 11.99 4.93 -11.83
CA ASP A 398 11.34 4.62 -10.55
C ASP A 398 11.79 3.27 -9.98
N TYR A 399 12.09 2.32 -10.87
CA TYR A 399 12.56 0.99 -10.52
C TYR A 399 13.51 0.44 -11.59
N THR A 400 14.34 -0.52 -11.21
CA THR A 400 15.17 -1.31 -12.13
C THR A 400 14.75 -2.76 -12.15
N LEU A 401 15.02 -3.44 -13.27
CA LEU A 401 14.84 -4.87 -13.43
C LEU A 401 16.18 -5.50 -13.81
N ASP A 402 16.67 -6.38 -12.93
CA ASP A 402 17.92 -7.10 -13.12
C ASP A 402 17.63 -8.59 -13.31
N LEU A 403 18.16 -9.17 -14.38
CA LEU A 403 18.06 -10.59 -14.61
C LEU A 403 19.17 -11.32 -13.83
N VAL A 404 18.78 -12.17 -12.89
CA VAL A 404 19.70 -13.00 -12.11
C VAL A 404 19.35 -14.47 -12.41
N GLY A 405 20.13 -15.09 -13.30
CA GLY A 405 19.77 -16.39 -13.87
C GLY A 405 18.49 -16.30 -14.71
N THR A 406 17.45 -17.03 -14.34
CA THR A 406 16.11 -16.98 -14.96
C THR A 406 15.11 -16.16 -14.16
N SER A 407 15.51 -15.64 -12.99
CA SER A 407 14.68 -14.84 -12.11
C SER A 407 14.91 -13.36 -12.34
N VAL A 408 13.87 -12.55 -12.20
CA VAL A 408 13.94 -11.10 -12.36
C VAL A 408 13.87 -10.44 -10.98
N ARG A 409 14.94 -9.73 -10.64
CA ARG A 409 14.99 -8.86 -9.48
C ARG A 409 14.37 -7.52 -9.84
N ILE A 410 13.47 -7.05 -8.98
CA ILE A 410 12.94 -5.68 -9.04
C ILE A 410 13.47 -4.88 -7.87
N SER A 411 14.01 -3.69 -8.15
CA SER A 411 14.55 -2.79 -7.13
C SER A 411 14.04 -1.38 -7.37
N ARG A 412 13.67 -0.68 -6.29
CA ARG A 412 13.31 0.74 -6.40
C ARG A 412 14.54 1.60 -6.73
N MET A 413 14.32 2.64 -7.50
CA MET A 413 15.34 3.67 -7.70
C MET A 413 15.28 4.70 -6.55
N PRO A 414 16.40 5.07 -5.94
CA PRO A 414 16.42 6.08 -4.87
C PRO A 414 15.85 7.44 -5.29
N PHE A 415 15.95 7.75 -6.59
CA PHE A 415 15.48 9.02 -7.18
C PHE A 415 14.06 8.94 -7.74
N GLY A 416 13.46 7.76 -7.73
CA GLY A 416 12.15 7.49 -8.31
C GLY A 416 10.98 7.88 -7.41
N ALA A 417 9.77 7.72 -7.94
CA ALA A 417 8.53 8.01 -7.22
C ALA A 417 8.15 6.93 -6.19
N ILE A 418 8.75 5.73 -6.27
CA ILE A 418 8.49 4.65 -5.31
C ILE A 418 9.21 4.97 -4.00
N THR A 419 8.44 5.19 -2.93
CA THR A 419 8.98 5.45 -1.60
C THR A 419 9.49 4.16 -0.94
N ASP A 420 10.43 4.31 0.02
CA ASP A 420 10.97 3.17 0.75
C ASP A 420 9.88 2.43 1.55
N GLY A 421 9.81 1.11 1.38
CA GLY A 421 8.77 0.28 1.99
C GLY A 421 7.39 0.36 1.31
N GLN A 422 7.30 0.95 0.14
CA GLN A 422 6.04 1.07 -0.59
C GLN A 422 5.63 -0.26 -1.23
N SER A 423 4.33 -0.58 -1.12
CA SER A 423 3.73 -1.70 -1.85
C SER A 423 3.43 -1.28 -3.28
N VAL A 424 3.84 -2.12 -4.23
CA VAL A 424 3.58 -1.97 -5.67
C VAL A 424 2.90 -3.22 -6.21
N LEU A 425 2.21 -3.08 -7.33
CA LEU A 425 1.63 -4.18 -8.09
C LEU A 425 2.40 -4.34 -9.39
N VAL A 426 2.81 -5.56 -9.70
CA VAL A 426 3.61 -5.89 -10.89
C VAL A 426 2.80 -6.81 -11.78
N SER A 427 2.64 -6.44 -13.05
CA SER A 427 2.00 -7.26 -14.07
C SER A 427 3.04 -7.59 -15.14
N TYR A 428 3.06 -8.85 -15.60
CA TYR A 428 4.03 -9.30 -16.59
C TYR A 428 3.60 -10.61 -17.26
N SER A 429 4.27 -10.97 -18.34
CA SER A 429 4.15 -12.28 -18.97
C SER A 429 5.41 -13.10 -18.73
N TYR A 430 5.25 -14.39 -18.53
CA TYR A 430 6.39 -15.31 -18.42
C TYR A 430 6.15 -16.59 -19.24
N LEU A 431 7.24 -17.22 -19.69
CA LEU A 431 7.16 -18.51 -20.34
C LEU A 431 7.07 -19.62 -19.29
N SER A 432 5.96 -20.35 -19.31
CA SER A 432 5.72 -21.44 -18.37
C SER A 432 6.66 -22.62 -18.62
N ASN A 433 6.77 -23.51 -17.62
CA ASN A 433 7.53 -24.75 -17.78
C ASN A 433 6.90 -25.67 -18.85
N PRO A 434 7.69 -26.59 -19.44
CA PRO A 434 7.16 -27.62 -20.34
C PRO A 434 6.12 -28.51 -19.66
N ALA A 435 5.35 -29.26 -20.46
CA ALA A 435 4.36 -30.19 -19.93
C ALA A 435 5.04 -31.33 -19.17
N PHE A 436 4.91 -31.36 -17.84
CA PHE A 436 5.41 -32.46 -17.02
C PHE A 436 4.60 -32.59 -15.72
N ASP A 437 4.54 -33.84 -15.27
CA ASP A 437 3.95 -34.20 -13.99
C ASP A 437 5.00 -34.17 -12.91
N SER A 438 4.66 -33.61 -11.76
CA SER A 438 5.57 -33.49 -10.64
C SER A 438 4.90 -33.79 -9.30
N ALA A 439 5.69 -34.25 -8.34
CA ALA A 439 5.33 -34.23 -6.94
C ALA A 439 6.19 -33.19 -6.21
N THR A 440 5.56 -32.31 -5.48
CA THR A 440 6.23 -31.33 -4.63
C THR A 440 6.01 -31.71 -3.18
N TYR A 441 7.07 -31.75 -2.41
CA TYR A 441 7.01 -31.95 -0.96
C TYR A 441 7.63 -30.76 -0.23
N GLY A 442 7.03 -30.38 0.90
CA GLY A 442 7.50 -29.29 1.73
C GLY A 442 7.58 -29.69 3.18
N GLN A 443 8.58 -29.14 3.87
CA GLN A 443 8.78 -29.31 5.30
C GLN A 443 9.10 -27.94 5.90
N ASN A 444 8.45 -27.61 7.00
CA ASN A 444 8.77 -26.40 7.73
C ASN A 444 8.83 -26.70 9.24
N TYR A 445 9.85 -26.18 9.90
CA TYR A 445 10.05 -26.29 11.32
C TYR A 445 10.33 -24.92 11.90
N GLY A 446 9.69 -24.61 13.02
CA GLY A 446 9.89 -23.36 13.73
C GLY A 446 10.12 -23.61 15.22
N LEU A 447 11.05 -22.87 15.80
CA LEU A 447 11.27 -22.84 17.24
C LEU A 447 11.44 -21.40 17.68
N GLY A 448 10.64 -20.97 18.65
CA GLY A 448 10.70 -19.61 19.15
C GLY A 448 10.63 -19.55 20.67
N PHE A 449 11.27 -18.54 21.19
CA PHE A 449 11.30 -18.22 22.62
C PHE A 449 10.98 -16.74 22.81
N TYR A 450 10.14 -16.44 23.76
CA TYR A 450 9.90 -15.09 24.23
C TYR A 450 10.24 -15.04 25.73
N LEU A 451 11.39 -14.47 26.04
CA LEU A 451 12.02 -14.56 27.36
C LEU A 451 11.89 -13.21 28.09
N TRP A 452 11.53 -13.27 29.37
CA TRP A 452 11.44 -12.11 30.29
C TRP A 452 10.66 -10.90 29.75
N SER A 453 9.78 -11.11 28.77
CA SER A 453 9.04 -10.05 28.07
C SER A 453 9.92 -9.04 27.30
N VAL A 454 11.20 -9.34 27.12
CA VAL A 454 12.16 -8.45 26.47
C VAL A 454 12.87 -9.08 25.28
N TRP A 455 13.05 -10.40 25.28
CA TRP A 455 13.84 -11.06 24.27
C TRP A 455 13.03 -12.10 23.50
N ARG A 456 12.89 -11.90 22.19
CA ARG A 456 12.28 -12.83 21.25
C ARG A 456 13.37 -13.43 20.37
N ILE A 457 13.40 -14.74 20.27
CA ILE A 457 14.28 -15.49 19.38
C ILE A 457 13.40 -16.43 18.57
N ASN A 458 13.48 -16.41 17.25
CA ASN A 458 12.78 -17.32 16.37
C ASN A 458 13.77 -17.91 15.36
N TYR A 459 13.77 -19.21 15.27
CA TYR A 459 14.44 -19.92 14.20
C TYR A 459 13.41 -20.63 13.35
N ARG A 460 13.56 -20.55 12.04
CA ARG A 460 12.72 -21.24 11.06
C ARG A 460 13.61 -21.96 10.06
N TYR A 461 13.22 -23.17 9.73
CA TYR A 461 13.75 -23.95 8.64
C TYR A 461 12.62 -24.29 7.71
N SER A 462 12.81 -24.13 6.41
CA SER A 462 11.90 -24.62 5.38
C SER A 462 12.71 -25.32 4.30
N HIS A 463 12.17 -26.42 3.81
CA HIS A 463 12.71 -27.16 2.68
C HIS A 463 11.56 -27.57 1.80
N SER A 464 11.68 -27.37 0.48
CA SER A 464 10.77 -27.90 -0.51
C SER A 464 11.55 -28.49 -1.67
N GLY A 465 11.05 -29.58 -2.22
CA GLY A 465 11.66 -30.24 -3.35
C GLY A 465 10.59 -30.73 -4.32
N GLN A 466 10.97 -30.86 -5.57
CA GLN A 466 10.12 -31.32 -6.66
C GLN A 466 10.70 -32.59 -7.29
N ASP A 467 9.89 -33.64 -7.37
CA ASP A 467 10.21 -34.89 -8.06
C ASP A 467 9.49 -34.94 -9.42
N PHE A 468 10.19 -35.40 -10.43
CA PHE A 468 9.63 -35.64 -11.76
C PHE A 468 8.85 -36.96 -11.78
N LEU A 469 7.60 -36.94 -12.23
CA LEU A 469 6.73 -38.11 -12.34
C LEU A 469 6.51 -38.56 -13.80
N GLY A 470 6.48 -37.64 -14.75
CA GLY A 470 6.21 -37.96 -16.15
C GLY A 470 6.18 -36.73 -17.05
N GLY A 471 6.11 -36.94 -18.39
CA GLY A 471 6.08 -35.85 -19.36
C GLY A 471 7.46 -35.43 -19.88
N ILE A 472 7.64 -34.17 -20.25
CA ILE A 472 8.91 -33.61 -20.70
C ILE A 472 9.69 -33.13 -19.48
N ARG A 473 10.82 -33.79 -19.18
CA ARG A 473 11.61 -33.42 -17.99
C ARG A 473 12.21 -32.03 -18.17
N PRO A 474 11.95 -31.11 -17.22
CA PRO A 474 12.59 -29.79 -17.22
C PRO A 474 14.09 -29.92 -16.95
N ASP A 475 14.87 -28.93 -17.36
CA ASP A 475 16.32 -28.89 -17.14
C ASP A 475 16.67 -28.86 -15.65
N VAL A 476 15.84 -28.17 -14.87
CA VAL A 476 16.02 -28.02 -13.43
C VAL A 476 14.70 -28.30 -12.71
N LEU A 477 14.74 -29.20 -11.72
CA LEU A 477 13.67 -29.38 -10.75
C LEU A 477 13.88 -28.42 -9.59
N ALA A 478 12.79 -27.85 -9.10
CA ALA A 478 12.85 -26.89 -7.99
C ALA A 478 13.20 -27.59 -6.67
N GLU A 479 14.26 -27.12 -6.03
CA GLU A 479 14.61 -27.50 -4.67
C GLU A 479 15.06 -26.25 -3.94
N ASP A 480 14.37 -25.93 -2.84
CA ASP A 480 14.60 -24.73 -2.07
C ASP A 480 14.81 -25.08 -0.60
N THR A 481 15.85 -24.53 0.00
CA THR A 481 16.12 -24.66 1.42
C THR A 481 16.37 -23.27 2.00
N ARG A 482 15.70 -22.96 3.11
CA ARG A 482 15.87 -21.66 3.78
C ARG A 482 16.00 -21.85 5.29
N HIS A 483 16.99 -21.19 5.86
CA HIS A 483 17.19 -21.04 7.30
C HIS A 483 17.02 -19.56 7.65
N THR A 484 16.20 -19.27 8.63
CA THR A 484 16.00 -17.90 9.12
C THR A 484 16.14 -17.86 10.62
N LEU A 485 17.02 -17.02 11.13
CA LEU A 485 17.12 -16.66 12.54
C LEU A 485 16.76 -15.20 12.71
N ASP A 486 15.71 -14.93 13.46
CA ASP A 486 15.20 -13.59 13.78
C ASP A 486 15.22 -13.43 15.31
N THR A 487 15.87 -12.40 15.80
CA THR A 487 15.91 -12.11 17.24
C THR A 487 15.69 -10.64 17.52
N ASP A 488 14.75 -10.34 18.41
CA ASP A 488 14.45 -8.97 18.87
C ASP A 488 14.74 -8.88 20.37
N LEU A 489 15.60 -7.97 20.74
CA LEU A 489 15.86 -7.61 22.14
C LEU A 489 15.30 -6.23 22.42
N LYS A 490 14.28 -6.15 23.29
CA LYS A 490 13.64 -4.89 23.69
C LYS A 490 14.12 -4.51 25.08
N TRP A 491 14.87 -3.43 25.13
CA TRP A 491 15.27 -2.83 26.39
C TRP A 491 14.44 -1.57 26.65
N LYS A 492 14.55 -0.98 27.82
CA LYS A 492 13.73 0.17 28.21
C LYS A 492 13.79 1.36 27.24
N TRP A 493 14.90 1.54 26.55
CA TRP A 493 15.20 2.65 25.65
C TRP A 493 15.80 2.21 24.30
N SER A 494 15.98 0.90 24.11
CA SER A 494 16.62 0.29 22.94
C SER A 494 15.79 -0.89 22.42
N THR A 495 15.76 -1.04 21.11
CA THR A 495 15.26 -2.25 20.44
C THR A 495 16.29 -2.67 19.41
N THR A 496 16.95 -3.79 19.67
CA THR A 496 17.92 -4.41 18.77
C THR A 496 17.25 -5.56 18.05
N ARG A 497 17.33 -5.60 16.74
CA ARG A 497 16.88 -6.72 15.92
C ARG A 497 18.03 -7.23 15.10
N PHE A 498 18.21 -8.55 15.11
CA PHE A 498 19.15 -9.23 14.24
C PHE A 498 18.40 -10.26 13.41
N LEU A 499 18.63 -10.23 12.10
CA LEU A 499 18.12 -11.16 11.11
C LEU A 499 19.31 -11.85 10.44
N PHE A 500 19.26 -13.16 10.36
CA PHE A 500 20.13 -13.96 9.52
C PHE A 500 19.26 -14.87 8.66
N GLU A 501 19.52 -14.89 7.37
CA GLU A 501 18.84 -15.74 6.40
C GLU A 501 19.86 -16.40 5.49
N ASP A 502 19.77 -17.69 5.35
CA ASP A 502 20.54 -18.48 4.39
C ASP A 502 19.56 -19.26 3.51
N SER A 503 19.55 -18.96 2.22
CA SER A 503 18.70 -19.61 1.23
C SER A 503 19.53 -20.26 0.14
N THR A 504 19.12 -21.45 -0.24
CA THR A 504 19.67 -22.19 -1.39
C THR A 504 18.52 -22.60 -2.27
N SER A 505 18.59 -22.29 -3.54
CA SER A 505 17.56 -22.59 -4.54
C SER A 505 18.23 -23.14 -5.79
N THR A 506 17.76 -24.29 -6.30
CA THR A 506 18.21 -24.82 -7.60
C THR A 506 17.59 -24.04 -8.73
N SER A 507 16.57 -23.36 -8.43
CA SER A 507 15.63 -22.80 -9.38
C SER A 507 15.50 -21.28 -9.25
N GLY A 508 15.91 -20.66 -8.17
CA GLY A 508 15.98 -19.24 -7.89
C GLY A 508 17.41 -18.78 -7.64
N VAL A 509 17.50 -17.68 -6.92
CA VAL A 509 18.79 -17.11 -6.50
C VAL A 509 19.08 -17.57 -5.07
N SER A 510 20.27 -18.15 -4.88
CA SER A 510 20.73 -18.54 -3.55
C SER A 510 21.45 -17.38 -2.89
N THR A 511 21.04 -17.03 -1.67
CA THR A 511 21.60 -15.89 -0.95
C THR A 511 21.91 -16.23 0.50
N THR A 512 22.93 -15.57 1.03
CA THR A 512 23.16 -15.47 2.48
C THR A 512 23.05 -14.02 2.87
N ARG A 513 22.16 -13.70 3.81
CA ARG A 513 21.90 -12.33 4.25
C ARG A 513 21.98 -12.24 5.78
N TRP A 514 22.59 -11.18 6.26
CA TRP A 514 22.44 -10.78 7.65
C TRP A 514 22.16 -9.29 7.76
N ARG A 515 21.39 -8.91 8.78
CA ARG A 515 21.04 -7.52 9.08
C ARG A 515 20.93 -7.32 10.59
N LEU A 516 21.49 -6.23 11.04
CA LEU A 516 21.36 -5.74 12.41
C LEU A 516 20.69 -4.36 12.37
N ASP A 517 19.55 -4.24 13.04
CA ASP A 517 18.85 -2.98 13.25
C ASP A 517 18.91 -2.61 14.73
N GLU A 518 19.20 -1.35 15.02
CA GLU A 518 19.16 -0.79 16.36
C GLU A 518 18.25 0.44 16.37
N ASN A 519 17.34 0.50 17.33
CA ASN A 519 16.48 1.66 17.52
C ASN A 519 16.57 2.10 18.98
N LEU A 520 17.11 3.31 19.17
CA LEU A 520 17.26 3.96 20.46
C LEU A 520 16.18 5.04 20.58
N THR A 521 15.40 4.97 21.66
CA THR A 521 14.33 5.92 21.95
C THR A 521 14.46 6.41 23.37
N PHE A 522 14.64 7.71 23.56
CA PHE A 522 14.83 8.27 24.91
C PHE A 522 14.19 9.64 25.04
N ARG A 523 13.82 9.97 26.26
CA ARG A 523 13.22 11.25 26.65
C ARG A 523 14.10 11.91 27.69
N PRO A 524 15.13 12.68 27.29
CA PRO A 524 16.03 13.35 28.24
C PRO A 524 15.32 14.43 29.04
N LEU A 525 14.25 15.01 28.46
CA LEU A 525 13.40 16.02 29.07
C LEU A 525 11.93 15.59 28.89
N ASN A 526 11.04 16.05 29.78
CA ASN A 526 9.61 15.74 29.68
C ASN A 526 8.97 16.25 28.37
N ASN A 527 9.58 17.27 27.77
CA ASN A 527 9.11 17.94 26.56
C ASN A 527 9.94 17.61 25.31
N ALA A 528 10.94 16.72 25.42
CA ALA A 528 11.79 16.35 24.28
C ALA A 528 11.84 14.83 24.11
N PHE A 529 11.67 14.38 22.87
CA PHE A 529 11.74 13.00 22.42
C PHE A 529 12.83 12.88 21.38
N PHE A 530 13.69 11.87 21.54
CA PHE A 530 14.77 11.55 20.62
C PHE A 530 14.64 10.09 20.19
N SER A 531 14.80 9.86 18.90
CA SER A 531 14.88 8.53 18.32
C SER A 531 16.08 8.48 17.38
N VAL A 532 16.91 7.46 17.53
CA VAL A 532 18.01 7.17 16.61
C VAL A 532 17.86 5.72 16.19
N SER A 533 17.72 5.49 14.90
CA SER A 533 17.70 4.15 14.32
C SER A 533 18.88 3.98 13.37
N GLY A 534 19.52 2.83 13.41
CA GLY A 534 20.60 2.47 12.52
C GLY A 534 20.44 1.04 12.05
N TYR A 535 20.94 0.75 10.86
CA TYR A 535 21.02 -0.60 10.34
C TYR A 535 22.35 -0.84 9.65
N VAL A 536 22.79 -2.08 9.67
CA VAL A 536 23.93 -2.57 8.91
C VAL A 536 23.65 -4.00 8.49
N GLY A 537 24.08 -4.36 7.30
CA GLY A 537 23.89 -5.71 6.80
C GLY A 537 24.65 -5.98 5.51
N GLN A 538 24.58 -7.22 5.08
CA GLN A 538 25.21 -7.73 3.88
C GLN A 538 24.33 -8.80 3.26
N THR A 539 24.26 -8.81 1.94
CA THR A 539 23.69 -9.89 1.13
C THR A 539 24.78 -10.44 0.22
N THR A 540 25.03 -11.73 0.27
CA THR A 540 25.95 -12.43 -0.63
C THR A 540 25.14 -13.31 -1.56
N PHE A 541 25.32 -13.16 -2.86
CA PHE A 541 24.74 -14.00 -3.91
C PHE A 541 25.66 -15.19 -4.18
N LYS A 542 25.19 -16.42 -3.85
CA LYS A 542 26.05 -17.62 -3.84
C LYS A 542 26.54 -18.01 -5.25
N GLU A 543 25.74 -17.76 -6.29
CA GLU A 543 26.08 -18.10 -7.68
C GLU A 543 27.23 -17.26 -8.23
N THR A 544 27.25 -15.97 -7.92
CA THR A 544 28.21 -15.00 -8.46
C THR A 544 29.30 -14.64 -7.45
N SER A 545 29.11 -15.01 -6.18
CA SER A 545 29.91 -14.52 -5.05
C SER A 545 29.90 -12.96 -4.95
N ALA A 546 28.91 -12.32 -5.56
CA ALA A 546 28.74 -10.89 -5.44
C ALA A 546 28.21 -10.54 -4.06
N GLU A 547 28.69 -9.45 -3.50
CA GLU A 547 28.30 -8.95 -2.20
C GLU A 547 27.67 -7.57 -2.33
N GLU A 548 26.60 -7.35 -1.59
CA GLU A 548 25.97 -6.05 -1.41
C GLU A 548 26.02 -5.71 0.09
N ASN A 549 26.73 -4.67 0.43
CA ASN A 549 26.79 -4.14 1.78
C ASN A 549 25.83 -2.97 1.90
N PHE A 550 25.08 -2.88 2.96
CA PHE A 550 24.18 -1.77 3.20
C PHE A 550 24.23 -1.31 4.65
N HIS A 551 24.24 -0.02 4.84
CA HIS A 551 24.19 0.56 6.18
C HIS A 551 23.49 1.91 6.15
N GLY A 552 22.98 2.32 7.30
CA GLY A 552 22.36 3.63 7.41
C GLY A 552 22.02 4.00 8.84
N VAL A 553 21.79 5.29 9.01
CA VAL A 553 21.40 5.88 10.28
C VAL A 553 20.34 6.95 10.05
N ARG A 554 19.34 6.99 10.92
CA ARG A 554 18.32 8.03 10.94
C ARG A 554 18.14 8.52 12.37
N SER A 555 18.09 9.81 12.55
CA SER A 555 17.78 10.44 13.82
C SER A 555 16.54 11.32 13.69
N ASP A 556 15.67 11.27 14.67
CA ASP A 556 14.45 12.09 14.78
C ASP A 556 14.42 12.75 16.16
N VAL A 557 14.21 14.05 16.17
CA VAL A 557 14.10 14.87 17.36
C VAL A 557 12.78 15.62 17.34
N GLN A 558 11.98 15.46 18.37
CA GLN A 558 10.75 16.20 18.58
C GLN A 558 10.85 16.92 19.91
N TRP A 559 10.73 18.22 19.88
CA TRP A 559 10.90 19.06 21.06
C TRP A 559 9.77 20.08 21.17
N LYS A 560 9.04 20.02 22.27
CA LYS A 560 8.11 21.07 22.68
C LYS A 560 8.93 22.17 23.37
N VAL A 561 9.36 23.17 22.59
CA VAL A 561 10.24 24.24 23.07
C VAL A 561 9.54 25.11 24.13
N THR A 562 8.29 25.47 23.83
CA THR A 562 7.36 26.15 24.76
C THR A 562 5.96 25.52 24.63
N ASP A 563 5.00 26.01 25.42
CA ASP A 563 3.61 25.57 25.23
C ASP A 563 3.06 25.94 23.84
N ASN A 564 3.63 26.96 23.23
CA ASN A 564 3.19 27.53 21.97
C ASN A 564 4.13 27.21 20.80
N SER A 565 5.22 26.47 21.01
CA SER A 565 6.14 26.15 19.91
C SER A 565 6.67 24.72 20.00
N ARG A 566 6.81 24.10 18.81
CA ARG A 566 7.36 22.76 18.62
C ARG A 566 8.41 22.78 17.54
N ALA A 567 9.51 22.10 17.81
CA ALA A 567 10.56 21.87 16.83
C ALA A 567 10.66 20.38 16.52
N ARG A 568 10.88 20.03 15.27
CA ARG A 568 11.21 18.69 14.82
C ARG A 568 12.44 18.76 13.92
N ALA A 569 13.34 17.82 14.09
CA ALA A 569 14.47 17.68 13.19
C ALA A 569 14.68 16.21 12.88
N GLU A 570 14.97 15.90 11.64
CA GLU A 570 15.26 14.56 11.14
C GLU A 570 16.53 14.64 10.32
N ALA A 571 17.45 13.69 10.51
CA ALA A 571 18.61 13.51 9.67
C ALA A 571 18.74 12.03 9.33
N PHE A 572 19.15 11.74 8.10
CA PHE A 572 19.40 10.37 7.67
C PHE A 572 20.60 10.28 6.75
N TYR A 573 21.23 9.13 6.79
CA TYR A 573 22.27 8.66 5.88
C TYR A 573 22.03 7.20 5.59
N GLY A 574 22.14 6.80 4.33
CA GLY A 574 22.06 5.42 3.88
C GLY A 574 23.00 5.19 2.71
N GLU A 575 23.63 4.02 2.69
CA GLU A 575 24.52 3.60 1.64
C GLU A 575 24.28 2.13 1.30
N ILE A 576 24.26 1.84 0.00
CA ILE A 576 24.27 0.50 -0.55
C ILE A 576 25.48 0.43 -1.46
N ASP A 577 26.40 -0.48 -1.16
CA ASP A 577 27.60 -0.76 -1.96
C ASP A 577 27.50 -2.18 -2.50
N GLY A 578 27.22 -2.30 -3.78
CA GLY A 578 27.07 -3.55 -4.50
C GLY A 578 27.37 -3.41 -5.99
N SER A 579 27.54 -4.53 -6.66
CA SER A 579 27.88 -4.56 -8.07
C SER A 579 26.77 -4.03 -8.99
N SER A 580 25.51 -4.26 -8.62
CA SER A 580 24.33 -3.83 -9.41
C SER A 580 23.81 -2.47 -8.95
N ILE A 581 23.90 -2.19 -7.66
CA ILE A 581 23.41 -0.95 -7.05
C ILE A 581 24.51 -0.40 -6.14
N ASN A 582 24.93 0.83 -6.39
CA ASN A 582 25.87 1.54 -5.54
C ASN A 582 25.37 2.97 -5.35
N THR A 583 24.69 3.22 -4.22
CA THR A 583 23.99 4.48 -3.98
C THR A 583 24.25 5.01 -2.58
N VAL A 584 24.32 6.35 -2.48
CA VAL A 584 24.40 7.07 -1.21
C VAL A 584 23.25 8.07 -1.12
N ASP A 585 22.47 7.96 -0.05
CA ASP A 585 21.38 8.87 0.26
C ASP A 585 21.64 9.57 1.59
N LYS A 586 21.58 10.90 1.63
CA LYS A 586 21.71 11.67 2.86
C LYS A 586 20.77 12.86 2.87
N GLY A 587 20.21 13.17 4.03
CA GLY A 587 19.29 14.29 4.11
C GLY A 587 19.08 14.82 5.51
N LEU A 588 18.56 16.03 5.55
CA LEU A 588 18.20 16.76 6.75
C LEU A 588 16.84 17.42 6.54
N ALA A 589 15.94 17.26 7.50
CA ALA A 589 14.71 18.03 7.56
C ALA A 589 14.59 18.68 8.93
N ALA A 590 14.21 19.95 8.97
CA ALA A 590 13.95 20.67 10.19
C ALA A 590 12.61 21.42 10.06
N ARG A 591 11.76 21.31 11.04
CA ARG A 591 10.48 22.01 11.09
C ARG A 591 10.29 22.67 12.44
N TRP A 592 9.80 23.88 12.43
CA TRP A 592 9.39 24.63 13.60
C TRP A 592 7.97 25.13 13.43
N ASP A 593 7.09 24.73 14.36
CA ASP A 593 5.69 25.14 14.42
C ASP A 593 5.52 26.11 15.59
N TRP A 594 4.83 27.22 15.37
CA TRP A 594 4.54 28.24 16.37
C TRP A 594 3.05 28.60 16.38
N PHE A 595 2.48 28.72 17.57
CA PHE A 595 1.07 29.00 17.80
C PHE A 595 0.94 30.11 18.85
N TYR A 596 0.29 31.19 18.52
CA TYR A 596 0.04 32.27 19.47
C TYR A 596 -1.31 32.92 19.23
N GLY A 597 -2.30 32.62 20.10
CA GLY A 597 -3.66 33.10 19.96
C GLY A 597 -4.27 32.69 18.63
N ILE A 598 -4.56 33.68 17.78
CA ILE A 598 -5.15 33.49 16.46
C ILE A 598 -4.12 33.26 15.34
N TRP A 599 -2.83 33.27 15.67
CA TRP A 599 -1.73 33.11 14.71
C TRP A 599 -1.14 31.72 14.78
N THR A 600 -0.87 31.16 13.64
CA THR A 600 -0.02 29.98 13.47
C THR A 600 1.06 30.27 12.44
N ALA A 601 2.27 29.83 12.70
CA ALA A 601 3.35 29.90 11.71
C ALA A 601 4.14 28.60 11.74
N ASP A 602 4.59 28.16 10.57
CA ASP A 602 5.52 27.07 10.44
C ASP A 602 6.62 27.41 9.44
N ILE A 603 7.80 26.89 9.71
CA ILE A 603 8.93 26.92 8.79
C ILE A 603 9.51 25.52 8.69
N THR A 604 9.72 25.07 7.49
CA THR A 604 10.32 23.77 7.19
C THR A 604 11.51 23.99 6.25
N TYR A 605 12.67 23.45 6.63
CA TYR A 605 13.85 23.34 5.77
C TYR A 605 14.11 21.89 5.46
N ARG A 606 14.48 21.55 4.23
CA ARG A 606 14.89 20.22 3.81
C ARG A 606 16.11 20.29 2.91
N PHE A 607 16.96 19.33 3.12
CA PHE A 607 18.11 19.05 2.26
C PHE A 607 18.10 17.57 1.92
N LEU A 608 18.31 17.22 0.66
CA LEU A 608 18.46 15.86 0.17
C LEU A 608 19.65 15.85 -0.80
N ASN A 609 20.55 14.92 -0.60
CA ASN A 609 21.60 14.58 -1.55
C ASN A 609 21.50 13.08 -1.82
N GLN A 610 21.50 12.73 -3.10
CA GLN A 610 21.47 11.36 -3.59
C GLN A 610 22.57 11.20 -4.64
N GLU A 611 23.31 10.11 -4.55
CA GLU A 611 24.43 9.81 -5.44
C GLU A 611 24.28 8.38 -5.95
N ASP A 612 24.32 8.19 -7.27
CA ASP A 612 24.46 6.89 -7.92
C ASP A 612 25.90 6.78 -8.41
N MET A 613 26.67 5.99 -7.69
CA MET A 613 28.11 5.83 -7.94
C MET A 613 28.39 5.00 -9.20
N ASN A 614 27.47 4.10 -9.59
CA ASN A 614 27.63 3.30 -10.80
C ASN A 614 27.50 4.13 -12.06
N ASN A 615 26.59 5.10 -12.06
CA ASN A 615 26.31 5.96 -13.20
C ASN A 615 26.98 7.33 -13.08
N GLY A 616 27.63 7.63 -11.95
CA GLY A 616 28.26 8.93 -11.68
C GLY A 616 27.25 10.08 -11.65
N GLN A 617 26.01 9.79 -11.29
CA GLN A 617 24.94 10.76 -11.21
C GLN A 617 24.76 11.22 -9.77
N SER A 618 24.52 12.51 -9.59
CA SER A 618 24.15 13.05 -8.29
C SER A 618 22.99 14.04 -8.39
N ARG A 619 22.21 14.10 -7.32
CA ARG A 619 21.09 15.01 -7.18
C ARG A 619 21.12 15.68 -5.83
N ASN A 620 21.24 17.01 -5.84
CA ASN A 620 21.17 17.85 -4.65
C ASN A 620 19.86 18.62 -4.67
N ARG A 621 19.13 18.61 -3.57
CA ARG A 621 17.89 19.36 -3.43
C ARG A 621 17.83 20.10 -2.10
N HIS A 622 17.49 21.38 -2.18
CA HIS A 622 17.19 22.23 -1.03
C HIS A 622 15.76 22.74 -1.14
N SER A 623 15.03 22.73 -0.05
CA SER A 623 13.74 23.39 0.00
C SER A 623 13.52 24.12 1.32
N ILE A 624 12.94 25.31 1.24
CA ILE A 624 12.47 26.09 2.38
C ILE A 624 10.99 26.34 2.16
N TYR A 625 10.22 26.03 3.17
CA TYR A 625 8.78 26.25 3.19
C TYR A 625 8.42 27.03 4.43
N PHE A 626 7.73 28.17 4.26
CA PHE A 626 7.27 29.01 5.34
C PHE A 626 5.79 29.28 5.16
N THR A 627 5.00 29.12 6.23
CA THR A 627 3.58 29.47 6.23
C THR A 627 3.26 30.29 7.46
N ILE A 628 2.49 31.35 7.28
CA ILE A 628 1.88 32.09 8.39
C ILE A 628 0.37 32.20 8.13
N ARG A 629 -0.41 31.86 9.14
CA ARG A 629 -1.87 31.91 9.08
C ARG A 629 -2.43 32.69 10.25
N ARG A 630 -3.40 33.53 9.95
CA ARG A 630 -4.16 34.28 10.95
C ARG A 630 -5.64 33.93 10.83
N SER A 631 -6.22 33.41 11.92
CA SER A 631 -7.67 33.29 12.06
C SER A 631 -8.24 34.63 12.46
N LEU A 632 -9.22 35.15 11.73
CA LEU A 632 -9.78 36.48 11.97
C LEU A 632 -11.02 36.41 12.85
N TYR A 633 -11.73 35.28 12.83
CA TYR A 633 -12.86 34.92 13.70
C TYR A 633 -12.98 33.39 13.83
#